data_f65fc0a5830b93dc5d3f5e3ac3bd2957
#
_entry.id   f65fc0a5830b93dc5d3f5e3ac3bd2957
#
_cell.length_a   1.000
_cell.length_b   1.000
_cell.length_c   1.000
_cell.angle_alpha   90.00
_cell.angle_beta   90.00
_cell.angle_gamma   90.00
#
_symmetry.space_group_name_H-M   'P 1'
#
loop_
_entity.id
_entity.type
_entity.pdbx_description
1 polymer ?
#
loop_
_entity_poly.entity_id
_entity_poly.type
_entity_poly.pdbx_seq_one_letter_code
_entity_poly.pdbx_strand_id
1 'polypeptide(L)'
;MANPAAAPTISRTGAAMRVFAWVLVAGVPAGALWAWLAPPAQGIVALTRAGDRVRAYLGNDSDQLFLGAFLLVGFLGVIAVVAAVAAWQWRAHRGPVLLAGLAAGAAGATAVAAGVGAVLVRWRYGVIDVETAPVSEADRVHYVNEAPAVFFGHGPFVIAATILLPAAVAAMTYALMAVSASRDDLGAWPPVQYGGVYPPVPVPVTPAGAGADQQPPGPQQISQT
;
A
#
# COMPACT_ATOMS: atom_id res chain seq x y z
N MET A 1 22.44 -24.80 -24.30
CA MET A 1 22.03 -23.50 -24.89
C MET A 1 20.97 -22.94 -23.98
N ALA A 2 21.31 -21.94 -23.18
CA ALA A 2 20.35 -21.25 -22.29
C ALA A 2 19.40 -20.45 -23.19
N ASN A 3 18.10 -20.71 -23.10
CA ASN A 3 17.07 -19.94 -23.77
C ASN A 3 17.17 -18.48 -23.27
N PRO A 4 17.36 -17.47 -24.13
CA PRO A 4 17.38 -16.10 -23.67
C PRO A 4 16.04 -15.80 -23.01
N ALA A 5 16.09 -15.45 -21.73
CA ALA A 5 14.89 -15.13 -20.96
C ALA A 5 14.10 -14.06 -21.73
N ALA A 6 12.89 -14.39 -22.17
CA ALA A 6 12.05 -13.50 -22.94
C ALA A 6 11.88 -12.18 -22.18
N ALA A 7 12.15 -11.06 -22.87
CA ALA A 7 11.95 -9.73 -22.30
C ALA A 7 10.50 -9.58 -21.81
N PRO A 8 10.26 -8.91 -20.67
CA PRO A 8 8.91 -8.73 -20.17
C PRO A 8 8.06 -8.02 -21.21
N THR A 9 6.90 -8.61 -21.55
CA THR A 9 5.97 -8.09 -22.57
C THR A 9 5.31 -6.77 -22.19
N ILE A 10 5.47 -6.33 -20.92
CA ILE A 10 4.83 -5.14 -20.38
C ILE A 10 5.93 -4.15 -19.97
N SER A 11 5.76 -2.89 -20.34
CA SER A 11 6.65 -1.81 -19.88
C SER A 11 6.54 -1.58 -18.37
N ARG A 12 7.58 -1.04 -17.75
CA ARG A 12 7.58 -0.68 -16.31
C ARG A 12 6.44 0.27 -15.96
N THR A 13 6.17 1.25 -16.83
CA THR A 13 5.06 2.21 -16.68
C THR A 13 3.71 1.50 -16.81
N GLY A 14 3.57 0.58 -17.75
CA GLY A 14 2.35 -0.22 -17.90
C GLY A 14 2.06 -1.10 -16.69
N ALA A 15 3.10 -1.65 -16.06
CA ALA A 15 2.97 -2.40 -14.82
C ALA A 15 2.53 -1.50 -13.65
N ALA A 16 3.15 -0.33 -13.50
CA ALA A 16 2.79 0.66 -12.48
C ALA A 16 1.34 1.14 -12.64
N MET A 17 0.90 1.41 -13.86
CA MET A 17 -0.49 1.81 -14.16
C MET A 17 -1.50 0.71 -13.82
N ARG A 18 -1.16 -0.55 -14.04
CA ARG A 18 -2.03 -1.67 -13.63
C ARG A 18 -2.16 -1.77 -12.13
N VAL A 19 -1.03 -1.67 -11.40
CA VAL A 19 -1.06 -1.66 -9.93
C VAL A 19 -1.86 -0.48 -9.42
N PHE A 20 -1.62 0.72 -9.94
CA PHE A 20 -2.41 1.92 -9.66
C PHE A 20 -3.91 1.67 -9.84
N ALA A 21 -4.32 1.16 -11.00
CA ALA A 21 -5.74 0.95 -11.33
C ALA A 21 -6.39 -0.10 -10.42
N TRP A 22 -5.72 -1.23 -10.17
CA TRP A 22 -6.24 -2.27 -9.28
C TRP A 22 -6.41 -1.78 -7.84
N VAL A 23 -5.41 -1.06 -7.32
CA VAL A 23 -5.47 -0.52 -5.96
C VAL A 23 -6.54 0.57 -5.86
N LEU A 24 -6.63 1.45 -6.87
CA LEU A 24 -7.67 2.48 -6.94
C LEU A 24 -9.08 1.87 -6.86
N VAL A 25 -9.35 0.85 -7.68
CA VAL A 25 -10.65 0.17 -7.73
C VAL A 25 -10.98 -0.53 -6.41
N ALA A 26 -10.00 -1.03 -5.68
CA ALA A 26 -10.19 -1.62 -4.35
C ALA A 26 -10.75 -0.61 -3.33
N GLY A 27 -10.62 0.69 -3.57
CA GLY A 27 -11.25 1.74 -2.77
C GLY A 27 -12.78 1.68 -2.76
N VAL A 28 -13.41 1.22 -3.86
CA VAL A 28 -14.88 1.13 -3.94
C VAL A 28 -15.45 0.15 -2.92
N PRO A 29 -15.08 -1.14 -2.92
CA PRO A 29 -15.59 -2.08 -1.92
C PRO A 29 -15.14 -1.72 -0.50
N ALA A 30 -13.96 -1.11 -0.32
CA ALA A 30 -13.52 -0.65 0.99
C ALA A 30 -14.43 0.45 1.55
N GLY A 31 -14.79 1.44 0.75
CA GLY A 31 -15.73 2.50 1.14
C GLY A 31 -17.13 1.97 1.41
N ALA A 32 -17.61 1.01 0.62
CA ALA A 32 -18.90 0.36 0.84
C ALA A 32 -18.93 -0.46 2.13
N LEU A 33 -17.88 -1.25 2.38
CA LEU A 33 -17.74 -2.03 3.61
C LEU A 33 -17.67 -1.13 4.85
N TRP A 34 -16.91 -0.05 4.75
CA TRP A 34 -16.83 0.95 5.80
C TRP A 34 -18.20 1.58 6.10
N ALA A 35 -18.93 2.01 5.07
CA ALA A 35 -20.26 2.61 5.23
C ALA A 35 -21.28 1.66 5.89
N TRP A 36 -21.06 0.36 5.72
CA TRP A 36 -21.90 -0.66 6.35
C TRP A 36 -21.52 -0.93 7.80
N LEU A 37 -20.22 -0.90 8.15
CA LEU A 37 -19.69 -1.27 9.46
C LEU A 37 -19.49 -0.08 10.40
N ALA A 38 -19.29 1.14 9.88
CA ALA A 38 -19.04 2.29 10.71
C ALA A 38 -20.27 2.67 11.55
N PRO A 39 -20.12 2.79 12.88
CA PRO A 39 -21.21 3.12 13.76
C PRO A 39 -21.63 4.59 13.58
N PRO A 40 -22.94 4.91 13.59
CA PRO A 40 -23.40 6.29 13.63
C PRO A 40 -23.14 6.90 15.00
N ALA A 41 -22.93 8.21 15.06
CA ALA A 41 -22.89 8.95 16.31
C ALA A 41 -24.31 9.39 16.70
N GLN A 42 -24.67 9.26 17.97
CA GLN A 42 -25.92 9.75 18.50
C GLN A 42 -25.74 11.17 19.02
N GLY A 43 -26.42 12.09 18.37
CA GLY A 43 -26.42 13.49 18.73
C GLY A 43 -27.79 13.98 19.16
N ILE A 44 -27.80 15.17 19.71
CA ILE A 44 -29.02 15.92 20.01
C ILE A 44 -28.94 17.31 19.39
N VAL A 45 -30.08 17.78 18.92
CA VAL A 45 -30.28 19.22 18.67
C VAL A 45 -31.10 19.75 19.84
N ALA A 46 -30.54 20.70 20.59
CA ALA A 46 -31.18 21.27 21.76
C ALA A 46 -31.44 22.78 21.57
N LEU A 47 -32.57 23.24 22.05
CA LEU A 47 -32.91 24.66 22.12
C LEU A 47 -32.40 25.23 23.45
N THR A 48 -31.51 26.21 23.37
CA THR A 48 -31.03 26.94 24.55
C THR A 48 -32.13 27.83 25.15
N ARG A 49 -31.90 28.33 26.36
CA ARG A 49 -32.82 29.31 26.97
C ARG A 49 -32.86 30.66 26.21
N ALA A 50 -31.82 30.97 25.44
CA ALA A 50 -31.74 32.13 24.58
C ALA A 50 -32.47 31.98 23.24
N GLY A 51 -32.98 30.77 22.94
CA GLY A 51 -33.65 30.46 21.67
C GLY A 51 -32.74 29.93 20.58
N ASP A 52 -31.43 29.77 20.86
CA ASP A 52 -30.46 29.25 19.88
C ASP A 52 -30.53 27.73 19.84
N ARG A 53 -30.38 27.18 18.61
CA ARG A 53 -30.26 25.74 18.39
C ARG A 53 -28.80 25.33 18.46
N VAL A 54 -28.49 24.44 19.38
CA VAL A 54 -27.12 23.90 19.58
C VAL A 54 -27.10 22.41 19.33
N ARG A 55 -26.04 21.96 18.71
CA ARG A 55 -25.74 20.55 18.52
C ARG A 55 -24.88 20.06 19.68
N ALA A 56 -25.22 18.92 20.25
CA ALA A 56 -24.44 18.26 21.28
C ALA A 56 -24.45 16.72 21.04
N TYR A 57 -23.50 16.04 21.64
CA TYR A 57 -23.42 14.58 21.60
C TYR A 57 -23.81 14.01 22.96
N LEU A 58 -24.40 12.81 22.94
CA LEU A 58 -24.77 12.08 24.15
C LEU A 58 -23.55 11.35 24.72
N GLY A 59 -23.16 11.73 25.93
CA GLY A 59 -22.03 11.08 26.60
C GLY A 59 -20.75 11.10 25.75
N ASN A 60 -20.21 9.91 25.44
CA ASN A 60 -19.00 9.73 24.63
C ASN A 60 -19.29 9.44 23.15
N ASP A 61 -20.50 9.68 22.66
CA ASP A 61 -20.88 9.35 21.28
C ASP A 61 -20.10 10.15 20.22
N SER A 62 -19.50 11.29 20.61
CA SER A 62 -18.53 11.99 19.75
C SER A 62 -17.34 11.10 19.36
N ASP A 63 -16.98 10.11 20.19
CA ASP A 63 -15.89 9.19 19.92
C ASP A 63 -16.22 8.24 18.75
N GLN A 64 -17.52 8.01 18.47
CA GLN A 64 -17.98 7.22 17.33
C GLN A 64 -17.59 7.88 15.99
N LEU A 65 -17.55 9.20 15.94
CA LEU A 65 -17.07 9.93 14.75
C LEU A 65 -15.59 9.61 14.49
N PHE A 66 -14.80 9.60 15.57
CA PHE A 66 -13.39 9.27 15.50
C PHE A 66 -13.17 7.82 15.10
N LEU A 67 -13.96 6.90 15.68
CA LEU A 67 -13.92 5.48 15.34
C LEU A 67 -14.26 5.25 13.87
N GLY A 68 -15.21 5.98 13.29
CA GLY A 68 -15.53 5.92 11.87
C GLY A 68 -14.31 6.18 10.98
N ALA A 69 -13.62 7.31 11.22
CA ALA A 69 -12.41 7.66 10.47
C ALA A 69 -11.29 6.64 10.69
N PHE A 70 -11.11 6.13 11.91
CA PHE A 70 -10.10 5.14 12.24
C PHE A 70 -10.33 3.80 11.52
N LEU A 71 -11.57 3.34 11.44
CA LEU A 71 -11.93 2.12 10.70
C LEU A 71 -11.63 2.25 9.21
N LEU A 72 -11.93 3.40 8.59
CA LEU A 72 -11.63 3.62 7.17
C LEU A 72 -10.14 3.51 6.90
N VAL A 73 -9.33 4.21 7.67
CA VAL A 73 -7.87 4.19 7.54
C VAL A 73 -7.30 2.80 7.85
N GLY A 74 -7.86 2.10 8.84
CA GLY A 74 -7.48 0.73 9.17
C GLY A 74 -7.70 -0.24 8.01
N PHE A 75 -8.89 -0.22 7.39
CA PHE A 75 -9.17 -1.07 6.21
C PHE A 75 -8.25 -0.76 5.04
N LEU A 76 -8.05 0.52 4.76
CA LEU A 76 -7.16 0.94 3.68
C LEU A 76 -5.69 0.65 3.98
N GLY A 77 -5.29 0.70 5.25
CA GLY A 77 -3.96 0.27 5.69
C GLY A 77 -3.72 -1.21 5.42
N VAL A 78 -4.68 -2.08 5.74
CA VAL A 78 -4.60 -3.52 5.41
C VAL A 78 -4.51 -3.73 3.90
N ILE A 79 -5.36 -3.06 3.12
CA ILE A 79 -5.31 -3.13 1.65
C ILE A 79 -3.95 -2.67 1.13
N ALA A 80 -3.40 -1.60 1.68
CA ALA A 80 -2.10 -1.05 1.32
C ALA A 80 -0.95 -2.05 1.54
N VAL A 81 -0.94 -2.74 2.70
CA VAL A 81 0.04 -3.79 2.99
C VAL A 81 -0.11 -4.96 2.02
N VAL A 82 -1.32 -5.46 1.81
CA VAL A 82 -1.59 -6.59 0.90
C VAL A 82 -1.20 -6.22 -0.53
N ALA A 83 -1.54 -5.01 -0.99
CA ALA A 83 -1.18 -4.51 -2.31
C ALA A 83 0.34 -4.37 -2.48
N ALA A 84 1.06 -3.91 -1.44
CA ALA A 84 2.52 -3.81 -1.46
C ALA A 84 3.17 -5.18 -1.57
N VAL A 85 2.71 -6.16 -0.79
CA VAL A 85 3.19 -7.55 -0.85
C VAL A 85 2.88 -8.18 -2.21
N ALA A 86 1.68 -7.97 -2.75
CA ALA A 86 1.30 -8.47 -4.07
C ALA A 86 2.15 -7.84 -5.20
N ALA A 87 2.34 -6.52 -5.16
CA ALA A 87 3.19 -5.81 -6.11
C ALA A 87 4.65 -6.30 -6.04
N TRP A 88 5.15 -6.62 -4.85
CA TRP A 88 6.48 -7.18 -4.67
C TRP A 88 6.67 -8.55 -5.32
N GLN A 89 5.63 -9.36 -5.45
CA GLN A 89 5.71 -10.66 -6.14
C GLN A 89 5.98 -10.50 -7.64
N TRP A 90 5.73 -9.33 -8.20
CA TRP A 90 5.96 -9.07 -9.63
C TRP A 90 7.42 -8.70 -9.93
N ARG A 91 8.29 -9.71 -9.81
CA ARG A 91 9.76 -9.60 -9.87
C ARG A 91 10.28 -8.81 -11.08
N ALA A 92 9.67 -9.00 -12.25
CA ALA A 92 10.12 -8.34 -13.49
C ALA A 92 10.00 -6.81 -13.48
N HIS A 93 9.20 -6.25 -12.58
CA HIS A 93 8.86 -4.82 -12.58
C HIS A 93 9.21 -4.12 -11.26
N ARG A 94 9.92 -4.81 -10.33
CA ARG A 94 10.35 -4.20 -9.06
C ARG A 94 11.16 -2.93 -9.33
N GLY A 95 10.94 -1.90 -8.52
CA GLY A 95 11.66 -0.65 -8.61
C GLY A 95 10.80 0.58 -8.28
N PRO A 96 11.37 1.78 -8.38
CA PRO A 96 10.74 3.01 -7.92
C PRO A 96 9.48 3.38 -8.73
N VAL A 97 9.40 3.01 -10.00
CA VAL A 97 8.22 3.29 -10.84
C VAL A 97 7.00 2.48 -10.36
N LEU A 98 7.21 1.20 -9.98
CA LEU A 98 6.14 0.37 -9.44
C LEU A 98 5.69 0.88 -8.07
N LEU A 99 6.64 1.30 -7.21
CA LEU A 99 6.35 1.92 -5.93
C LEU A 99 5.53 3.21 -6.09
N ALA A 100 5.88 4.07 -7.06
CA ALA A 100 5.13 5.29 -7.32
C ALA A 100 3.68 4.98 -7.74
N GLY A 101 3.48 3.99 -8.61
CA GLY A 101 2.14 3.52 -9.01
C GLY A 101 1.34 2.97 -7.82
N LEU A 102 1.99 2.20 -6.96
CA LEU A 102 1.38 1.65 -5.74
C LEU A 102 0.96 2.77 -4.76
N ALA A 103 1.86 3.71 -4.46
CA ALA A 103 1.58 4.80 -3.52
C ALA A 103 0.48 5.74 -4.05
N ALA A 104 0.55 6.10 -5.34
CA ALA A 104 -0.50 6.91 -5.96
C ALA A 104 -1.85 6.16 -5.99
N GLY A 105 -1.83 4.85 -6.25
CA GLY A 105 -3.01 3.99 -6.21
C GLY A 105 -3.62 3.93 -4.81
N ALA A 106 -2.82 3.82 -3.77
CA ALA A 106 -3.28 3.78 -2.38
C ALA A 106 -3.89 5.13 -1.95
N ALA A 107 -3.27 6.26 -2.31
CA ALA A 107 -3.85 7.58 -2.07
C ALA A 107 -5.17 7.76 -2.82
N GLY A 108 -5.21 7.36 -4.10
CA GLY A 108 -6.43 7.38 -4.90
C GLY A 108 -7.53 6.47 -4.35
N ALA A 109 -7.18 5.26 -3.91
CA ALA A 109 -8.11 4.33 -3.26
C ALA A 109 -8.74 4.93 -2.00
N THR A 110 -7.94 5.67 -1.20
CA THR A 110 -8.44 6.36 -0.02
C THR A 110 -9.45 7.44 -0.40
N ALA A 111 -9.15 8.26 -1.42
CA ALA A 111 -10.07 9.28 -1.90
C ALA A 111 -11.37 8.67 -2.45
N VAL A 112 -11.27 7.58 -3.22
CA VAL A 112 -12.44 6.84 -3.73
C VAL A 112 -13.26 6.25 -2.59
N ALA A 113 -12.61 5.57 -1.64
CA ALA A 113 -13.30 4.97 -0.49
C ALA A 113 -14.00 6.02 0.37
N ALA A 114 -13.34 7.17 0.60
CA ALA A 114 -13.92 8.30 1.30
C ALA A 114 -15.16 8.86 0.57
N GLY A 115 -15.08 9.03 -0.75
CA GLY A 115 -16.19 9.49 -1.57
C GLY A 115 -17.36 8.51 -1.57
N VAL A 116 -17.10 7.23 -1.86
CA VAL A 116 -18.13 6.17 -1.85
C VAL A 116 -18.77 6.06 -0.48
N GLY A 117 -17.93 5.99 0.58
CA GLY A 117 -18.39 5.92 1.95
C GLY A 117 -19.29 7.10 2.31
N ALA A 118 -18.85 8.33 2.02
CA ALA A 118 -19.61 9.54 2.31
C ALA A 118 -20.98 9.55 1.61
N VAL A 119 -21.03 9.13 0.34
CA VAL A 119 -22.30 9.05 -0.41
C VAL A 119 -23.23 8.03 0.23
N LEU A 120 -22.74 6.83 0.55
CA LEU A 120 -23.55 5.75 1.11
C LEU A 120 -24.09 6.09 2.52
N VAL A 121 -23.26 6.68 3.39
CA VAL A 121 -23.71 7.07 4.74
C VAL A 121 -24.68 8.25 4.69
N ARG A 122 -24.50 9.21 3.77
CA ARG A 122 -25.48 10.28 3.54
C ARG A 122 -26.82 9.74 3.07
N TRP A 123 -26.78 8.75 2.19
CA TRP A 123 -28.00 8.11 1.72
C TRP A 123 -28.73 7.34 2.83
N ARG A 124 -27.95 6.72 3.74
CA ARG A 124 -28.48 5.92 4.86
C ARG A 124 -29.01 6.75 6.02
N TYR A 125 -28.29 7.82 6.41
CA TYR A 125 -28.58 8.60 7.61
C TYR A 125 -29.16 9.99 7.30
N GLY A 126 -29.13 10.43 6.04
CA GLY A 126 -29.56 11.76 5.63
C GLY A 126 -28.51 12.84 6.01
N VAL A 127 -28.94 14.08 5.89
CA VAL A 127 -28.19 15.27 6.32
C VAL A 127 -28.97 15.91 7.45
N ILE A 128 -28.30 16.11 8.59
CA ILE A 128 -28.92 16.76 9.74
C ILE A 128 -28.88 18.26 9.50
N ASP A 129 -30.07 18.86 9.39
CA ASP A 129 -30.23 20.30 9.37
C ASP A 129 -30.63 20.77 10.78
N VAL A 130 -29.71 21.48 11.42
CA VAL A 130 -29.89 21.99 12.80
C VAL A 130 -30.95 23.09 12.84
N GLU A 131 -31.11 23.86 11.74
CA GLU A 131 -32.05 24.98 11.68
C GLU A 131 -33.49 24.52 11.53
N THR A 132 -33.71 23.41 10.81
CA THR A 132 -35.06 22.84 10.59
C THR A 132 -35.44 21.75 11.60
N ALA A 133 -34.57 21.43 12.57
CA ALA A 133 -34.87 20.44 13.58
C ALA A 133 -36.16 20.80 14.35
N PRO A 134 -37.08 19.80 14.60
CA PRO A 134 -38.38 20.05 15.23
C PRO A 134 -38.22 20.24 16.75
N VAL A 135 -37.52 21.27 17.16
CA VAL A 135 -37.39 21.68 18.58
C VAL A 135 -38.28 22.86 18.87
N SER A 136 -38.99 22.81 19.99
CA SER A 136 -39.88 23.86 20.47
C SER A 136 -39.62 24.16 21.96
N GLU A 137 -40.26 25.19 22.53
CA GLU A 137 -40.13 25.49 23.95
C GLU A 137 -40.70 24.36 24.85
N ALA A 138 -41.68 23.60 24.34
CA ALA A 138 -42.25 22.43 25.03
C ALA A 138 -41.38 21.18 24.87
N ASP A 139 -40.73 21.03 23.72
CA ASP A 139 -39.85 19.87 23.43
C ASP A 139 -38.50 20.40 22.94
N ARG A 140 -37.59 20.63 23.89
CA ARG A 140 -36.31 21.33 23.67
C ARG A 140 -35.19 20.45 23.15
N VAL A 141 -35.41 19.13 23.01
CA VAL A 141 -34.37 18.17 22.64
C VAL A 141 -34.88 17.25 21.56
N HIS A 142 -34.19 17.22 20.44
CA HIS A 142 -34.43 16.28 19.35
C HIS A 142 -33.23 15.36 19.15
N TYR A 143 -33.47 14.03 19.19
CA TYR A 143 -32.43 13.02 19.00
C TYR A 143 -32.19 12.81 17.52
N VAL A 144 -30.91 12.78 17.14
CA VAL A 144 -30.50 12.60 15.76
C VAL A 144 -29.36 11.56 15.66
N ASN A 145 -29.41 10.75 14.60
CA ASN A 145 -28.30 9.87 14.26
C ASN A 145 -27.43 10.58 13.20
N GLU A 146 -26.18 10.82 13.55
CA GLU A 146 -25.23 11.43 12.66
C GLU A 146 -24.44 10.39 11.88
N ALA A 147 -24.21 10.66 10.59
CA ALA A 147 -23.34 9.84 9.75
C ALA A 147 -21.91 9.78 10.33
N PRO A 148 -21.28 8.60 10.34
CA PRO A 148 -19.91 8.47 10.81
C PRO A 148 -18.97 9.36 10.00
N ALA A 149 -17.94 9.91 10.66
CA ALA A 149 -16.96 10.76 10.01
C ALA A 149 -16.00 9.94 9.15
N VAL A 150 -15.75 10.43 7.93
CA VAL A 150 -14.80 9.85 6.99
C VAL A 150 -13.37 10.28 7.31
N PHE A 151 -13.21 11.51 7.81
CA PHE A 151 -11.92 12.12 8.13
C PHE A 151 -11.84 12.45 9.62
N PHE A 152 -10.62 12.47 10.15
CA PHE A 152 -10.37 12.84 11.55
C PHE A 152 -10.66 14.31 11.85
N GLY A 153 -10.98 15.13 10.86
CA GLY A 153 -11.31 16.54 11.00
C GLY A 153 -11.58 17.20 9.66
N HIS A 154 -11.93 18.48 9.70
CA HIS A 154 -12.36 19.24 8.52
C HIS A 154 -11.24 20.10 7.90
N GLY A 155 -10.09 20.20 8.55
CA GLY A 155 -8.96 20.97 8.03
C GLY A 155 -8.31 20.30 6.82
N PRO A 156 -7.87 21.09 5.82
CA PRO A 156 -7.27 20.52 4.59
C PRO A 156 -6.04 19.67 4.88
N PHE A 157 -5.28 20.02 5.91
CA PHE A 157 -4.10 19.25 6.33
C PHE A 157 -4.47 17.88 6.90
N VAL A 158 -5.53 17.80 7.71
CA VAL A 158 -6.01 16.55 8.30
C VAL A 158 -6.59 15.63 7.23
N ILE A 159 -7.33 16.20 6.27
CA ILE A 159 -7.87 15.45 5.12
C ILE A 159 -6.71 14.88 4.29
N ALA A 160 -5.71 15.71 3.96
CA ALA A 160 -4.55 15.27 3.19
C ALA A 160 -3.77 14.18 3.94
N ALA A 161 -3.54 14.34 5.25
CA ALA A 161 -2.86 13.33 6.07
C ALA A 161 -3.63 12.00 6.08
N THR A 162 -4.96 12.04 6.21
CA THR A 162 -5.80 10.84 6.17
C THR A 162 -5.69 10.13 4.81
N ILE A 163 -5.67 10.87 3.69
CA ILE A 163 -5.55 10.31 2.35
C ILE A 163 -4.17 9.71 2.12
N LEU A 164 -3.12 10.35 2.62
CA LEU A 164 -1.74 9.93 2.38
C LEU A 164 -1.26 8.81 3.32
N LEU A 165 -1.94 8.58 4.45
CA LEU A 165 -1.49 7.58 5.43
C LEU A 165 -1.43 6.16 4.85
N PRO A 166 -2.45 5.62 4.14
CA PRO A 166 -2.35 4.31 3.50
C PRO A 166 -1.28 4.26 2.40
N ALA A 167 -1.04 5.37 1.68
CA ALA A 167 0.04 5.46 0.70
C ALA A 167 1.42 5.36 1.38
N ALA A 168 1.60 6.01 2.53
CA ALA A 168 2.81 5.90 3.32
C ALA A 168 3.02 4.48 3.87
N VAL A 169 1.95 3.81 4.32
CA VAL A 169 1.98 2.40 4.74
C VAL A 169 2.41 1.50 3.59
N ALA A 170 1.83 1.67 2.40
CA ALA A 170 2.21 0.90 1.21
C ALA A 170 3.68 1.12 0.84
N ALA A 171 4.13 2.38 0.83
CA ALA A 171 5.50 2.74 0.51
C ALA A 171 6.50 2.17 1.54
N MET A 172 6.19 2.28 2.82
CA MET A 172 7.01 1.74 3.89
C MET A 172 7.11 0.21 3.81
N THR A 173 5.98 -0.49 3.60
CA THR A 173 5.95 -1.94 3.44
C THR A 173 6.82 -2.37 2.25
N TYR A 174 6.69 -1.69 1.12
CA TYR A 174 7.50 -1.97 -0.07
C TYR A 174 8.99 -1.69 0.18
N ALA A 175 9.32 -0.57 0.85
CA ALA A 175 10.70 -0.21 1.19
C ALA A 175 11.34 -1.23 2.13
N LEU A 176 10.61 -1.73 3.14
CA LEU A 176 11.10 -2.78 4.04
C LEU A 176 11.44 -4.07 3.29
N MET A 177 10.61 -4.45 2.31
CA MET A 177 10.91 -5.60 1.45
C MET A 177 12.11 -5.34 0.54
N ALA A 178 12.29 -4.10 0.08
CA ALA A 178 13.46 -3.71 -0.74
C ALA A 178 14.75 -3.77 0.06
N VAL A 179 14.76 -3.26 1.28
CA VAL A 179 15.94 -3.30 2.18
C VAL A 179 16.27 -4.73 2.60
N SER A 180 15.26 -5.60 2.75
CA SER A 180 15.46 -7.02 3.08
C SER A 180 16.01 -7.84 1.91
N ALA A 181 15.99 -7.29 0.69
CA ALA A 181 16.53 -7.98 -0.48
C ALA A 181 18.07 -7.93 -0.43
N SER A 182 18.71 -9.11 -0.44
CA SER A 182 20.17 -9.25 -0.40
C SER A 182 20.86 -8.97 -1.74
N ARG A 183 20.13 -8.50 -2.76
CA ARG A 183 20.62 -8.29 -4.12
C ARG A 183 20.39 -6.86 -4.56
N ASP A 184 21.39 -6.24 -5.18
CA ASP A 184 21.35 -4.86 -5.68
C ASP A 184 20.26 -4.63 -6.75
N ASP A 185 19.91 -5.69 -7.50
CA ASP A 185 18.84 -5.67 -8.50
C ASP A 185 17.43 -5.91 -7.92
N LEU A 186 17.28 -5.89 -6.58
CA LEU A 186 16.04 -6.21 -5.85
C LEU A 186 15.50 -7.63 -6.19
N GLY A 187 16.33 -8.51 -6.70
CA GLY A 187 15.94 -9.83 -7.22
C GLY A 187 15.00 -9.73 -8.44
N ALA A 188 15.11 -8.65 -9.22
CA ALA A 188 14.35 -8.47 -10.45
C ALA A 188 14.68 -9.57 -11.47
N TRP A 189 13.72 -9.89 -12.32
CA TRP A 189 13.90 -10.85 -13.39
C TRP A 189 13.65 -10.19 -14.76
N PRO A 190 14.48 -10.42 -15.80
CA PRO A 190 15.74 -11.17 -15.78
C PRO A 190 16.83 -10.45 -14.98
N PRO A 191 17.75 -11.20 -14.36
CA PRO A 191 18.84 -10.61 -13.61
C PRO A 191 19.67 -9.72 -14.54
N VAL A 192 20.00 -8.50 -14.06
CA VAL A 192 20.89 -7.60 -14.79
C VAL A 192 22.25 -8.25 -14.81
N GLN A 193 22.66 -8.75 -15.98
CA GLN A 193 24.04 -9.14 -16.19
C GLN A 193 24.84 -7.85 -16.28
N TYR A 194 25.44 -7.45 -15.18
CA TYR A 194 26.54 -6.50 -15.26
C TYR A 194 27.60 -7.19 -16.08
N GLY A 195 27.72 -6.82 -17.35
CA GLY A 195 28.85 -7.18 -18.19
C GLY A 195 30.09 -6.58 -17.55
N GLY A 196 30.56 -7.19 -16.49
CA GLY A 196 31.86 -6.94 -15.96
C GLY A 196 32.84 -7.33 -17.05
N VAL A 197 33.48 -6.35 -17.67
CA VAL A 197 34.75 -6.56 -18.33
C VAL A 197 35.71 -6.96 -17.19
N TYR A 198 35.62 -8.24 -16.79
CA TYR A 198 36.73 -8.82 -16.07
C TYR A 198 37.90 -8.73 -17.02
N PRO A 199 38.98 -7.97 -16.71
CA PRO A 199 40.18 -8.05 -17.49
C PRO A 199 40.51 -9.55 -17.60
N PRO A 200 40.86 -10.07 -18.79
CA PRO A 200 41.17 -11.47 -18.94
C PRO A 200 42.25 -11.80 -17.90
N VAL A 201 41.92 -12.74 -17.00
CA VAL A 201 42.90 -13.26 -16.06
C VAL A 201 44.08 -13.73 -16.90
N PRO A 202 45.31 -13.18 -16.71
CA PRO A 202 46.46 -13.64 -17.50
C PRO A 202 46.61 -15.13 -17.25
N VAL A 203 46.29 -15.93 -18.26
CA VAL A 203 46.55 -17.37 -18.19
C VAL A 203 48.06 -17.48 -18.15
N PRO A 204 48.68 -18.13 -17.13
CA PRO A 204 50.09 -18.34 -17.10
C PRO A 204 50.49 -19.06 -18.39
N VAL A 205 51.14 -18.41 -19.30
CA VAL A 205 51.76 -19.03 -20.48
C VAL A 205 52.88 -19.88 -19.95
N THR A 206 52.64 -21.19 -19.84
CA THR A 206 53.69 -22.14 -19.59
C THR A 206 54.64 -22.03 -20.78
N PRO A 207 55.91 -21.65 -20.59
CA PRO A 207 56.85 -21.56 -21.74
C PRO A 207 56.92 -22.96 -22.39
N ALA A 208 56.65 -22.97 -23.69
CA ALA A 208 56.78 -24.16 -24.54
C ALA A 208 58.22 -24.59 -24.62
N GLY A 209 58.70 -25.30 -23.64
CA GLY A 209 60.11 -25.72 -23.57
C GLY A 209 60.49 -26.53 -22.33
N ALA A 210 59.63 -26.64 -21.33
CA ALA A 210 59.98 -27.37 -20.09
C ALA A 210 59.39 -28.78 -19.99
N GLY A 211 59.08 -29.41 -21.12
CA GLY A 211 58.37 -30.72 -21.12
C GLY A 211 59.04 -31.84 -21.88
N ALA A 212 60.38 -31.75 -22.17
CA ALA A 212 61.02 -32.79 -23.00
C ALA A 212 61.89 -33.80 -22.25
N ASP A 213 62.05 -33.75 -20.92
CA ASP A 213 62.95 -34.67 -20.22
C ASP A 213 62.37 -35.21 -18.90
N GLN A 214 61.10 -35.60 -18.86
CA GLN A 214 60.64 -36.46 -17.78
C GLN A 214 60.08 -37.78 -18.36
N GLN A 215 61.02 -38.66 -18.67
CA GLN A 215 60.75 -40.05 -18.98
C GLN A 215 60.35 -40.74 -17.68
N PRO A 216 59.23 -41.42 -17.58
CA PRO A 216 58.80 -42.09 -16.38
C PRO A 216 59.78 -43.27 -16.09
N PRO A 217 60.21 -43.50 -14.84
CA PRO A 217 61.03 -44.65 -14.52
C PRO A 217 60.25 -45.96 -14.79
N GLY A 218 60.90 -46.83 -15.51
CA GLY A 218 60.38 -48.16 -15.87
C GLY A 218 60.06 -49.02 -14.61
N PRO A 219 59.17 -50.04 -14.74
CA PRO A 219 58.77 -50.87 -13.64
C PRO A 219 59.94 -51.65 -13.08
N GLN A 220 60.25 -51.47 -11.80
CA GLN A 220 61.22 -52.34 -11.11
C GLN A 220 60.59 -53.73 -10.90
N GLN A 221 61.17 -54.71 -11.56
CA GLN A 221 60.90 -56.12 -11.30
C GLN A 221 61.37 -56.46 -9.88
N ILE A 222 60.44 -56.79 -9.03
CA ILE A 222 60.73 -57.42 -7.72
C ILE A 222 61.02 -58.86 -7.98
N SER A 223 62.30 -59.25 -7.91
CA SER A 223 62.75 -60.63 -7.88
C SER A 223 62.40 -61.24 -6.52
N GLN A 224 61.56 -62.27 -6.53
CA GLN A 224 61.36 -63.13 -5.36
C GLN A 224 62.49 -64.15 -5.33
N THR A 225 63.18 -64.19 -4.21
CA THR A 225 63.82 -65.39 -3.61
C THR A 225 63.67 -65.30 -2.11
#